data_798c1b39eff74c28ee97ba6ddcd26804
#
_entry.id   798c1b39eff74c28ee97ba6ddcd26804
#
_cell.length_a   1.000
_cell.length_b   1.000
_cell.length_c   1.000
_cell.angle_alpha   90.00
_cell.angle_beta   90.00
_cell.angle_gamma   90.00
#
_symmetry.space_group_name_H-M   'P 1'
#
loop_
_entity.id
_entity.type
_entity.pdbx_description
1 polymer ?
#
loop_
_entity_poly.entity_id
_entity_poly.type
_entity_poly.pdbx_seq_one_letter_code
_entity_poly.pdbx_strand_id
1 'polypeptide(L)'
;EIMTGGILPKGFDTIVPIEQIIFYPNKIKRNSILIDRKISKHNHIRFKGSDYKKNELVIKKNTIIQPTHILALKTLGIKSINVKKKINILFFSTGNEISNNYKIPDWKVRNSNSYYIKSLNNNFLFNFKNGGILKDNHEKVFKAKIKKMLTSKTDIIITSGAVSAGKFDFVPNIIKTFKLSNYF
;
A
#
# COMPACT_ATOMS: atom_id res chain seq x y z
N GLU A 1 -16.15 31.29 -29.06
CA GLU A 1 -15.92 31.09 -27.61
C GLU A 1 -15.89 29.60 -27.29
N ILE A 2 -14.98 29.19 -26.43
CA ILE A 2 -14.84 27.79 -25.99
C ILE A 2 -14.56 27.74 -24.50
N MET A 3 -15.15 26.77 -23.84
CA MET A 3 -14.94 26.52 -22.38
C MET A 3 -13.68 25.68 -22.15
N THR A 4 -13.06 25.82 -21.00
CA THR A 4 -11.95 24.97 -20.55
C THR A 4 -12.34 23.49 -20.66
N GLY A 5 -11.49 22.67 -21.27
CA GLY A 5 -11.77 21.25 -21.55
C GLY A 5 -12.59 21.00 -22.82
N GLY A 6 -13.05 22.03 -23.51
CA GLY A 6 -13.76 21.89 -24.78
C GLY A 6 -12.86 21.40 -25.91
N ILE A 7 -13.45 20.70 -26.88
CA ILE A 7 -12.74 20.24 -28.08
C ILE A 7 -12.58 21.39 -29.02
N LEU A 8 -11.33 21.68 -29.39
CA LEU A 8 -11.02 22.75 -30.36
C LEU A 8 -11.60 22.39 -31.74
N PRO A 9 -12.45 23.26 -32.32
CA PRO A 9 -13.00 23.02 -33.66
C PRO A 9 -11.92 22.99 -34.74
N LYS A 10 -12.19 22.30 -35.84
CA LYS A 10 -11.30 22.29 -37.02
C LYS A 10 -11.10 23.69 -37.55
N GLY A 11 -9.88 23.99 -37.95
CA GLY A 11 -9.51 25.32 -38.49
C GLY A 11 -8.98 26.31 -37.45
N PHE A 12 -9.03 25.95 -36.17
CA PHE A 12 -8.44 26.75 -35.11
C PHE A 12 -7.20 26.05 -34.55
N ASP A 13 -6.18 26.81 -34.21
CA ASP A 13 -4.87 26.29 -33.75
C ASP A 13 -4.33 27.00 -32.50
N THR A 14 -5.14 27.90 -31.91
CA THR A 14 -4.70 28.70 -30.76
C THR A 14 -5.90 29.12 -29.92
N ILE A 15 -5.73 29.17 -28.61
CA ILE A 15 -6.69 29.71 -27.65
C ILE A 15 -6.10 30.97 -27.01
N VAL A 16 -6.90 32.01 -26.92
CA VAL A 16 -6.58 33.23 -26.18
C VAL A 16 -7.51 33.30 -24.97
N PRO A 17 -6.96 33.27 -23.75
CA PRO A 17 -7.76 33.42 -22.53
C PRO A 17 -8.51 34.75 -22.50
N ILE A 18 -9.70 34.76 -21.92
CA ILE A 18 -10.56 35.96 -21.84
C ILE A 18 -9.88 37.10 -21.09
N GLU A 19 -8.98 36.82 -20.18
CA GLU A 19 -8.19 37.80 -19.43
C GLU A 19 -7.15 38.52 -20.30
N GLN A 20 -6.88 38.03 -21.51
CA GLN A 20 -5.90 38.57 -22.45
C GLN A 20 -6.55 39.27 -23.65
N ILE A 21 -7.86 39.49 -23.62
CA ILE A 21 -8.60 40.17 -24.66
C ILE A 21 -9.31 41.40 -24.11
N ILE A 22 -9.47 42.40 -24.95
CA ILE A 22 -10.25 43.60 -24.68
C ILE A 22 -11.42 43.64 -25.66
N PHE A 23 -12.62 43.71 -25.16
CA PHE A 23 -13.83 43.85 -26.00
C PHE A 23 -14.02 45.27 -26.47
N TYR A 24 -14.18 45.46 -27.78
CA TYR A 24 -14.40 46.76 -28.38
C TYR A 24 -15.81 46.88 -29.00
N PRO A 25 -16.50 48.01 -28.88
CA PRO A 25 -16.13 49.23 -28.13
C PRO A 25 -16.23 49.06 -26.61
N ASN A 26 -16.92 48.05 -26.09
CA ASN A 26 -17.01 47.75 -24.65
C ASN A 26 -17.52 46.31 -24.41
N LYS A 27 -17.57 45.88 -23.14
CA LYS A 27 -18.02 44.52 -22.75
C LYS A 27 -19.47 44.19 -23.11
N ILE A 28 -20.31 45.18 -23.37
CA ILE A 28 -21.73 45.00 -23.70
C ILE A 28 -21.90 44.87 -25.22
N LYS A 29 -21.29 45.80 -25.98
CA LYS A 29 -21.28 45.78 -27.46
C LYS A 29 -20.00 45.10 -27.96
N ARG A 30 -19.97 43.77 -27.98
CA ARG A 30 -18.78 42.95 -28.32
C ARG A 30 -18.64 42.80 -29.84
N ASN A 31 -18.42 43.88 -30.57
CA ASN A 31 -18.29 43.84 -32.05
C ASN A 31 -16.96 43.27 -32.52
N SER A 32 -15.90 43.49 -31.73
CA SER A 32 -14.57 42.95 -31.98
C SER A 32 -13.80 42.74 -30.69
N ILE A 33 -12.67 42.06 -30.80
CA ILE A 33 -11.71 41.89 -29.71
C ILE A 33 -10.37 42.49 -30.11
N LEU A 34 -9.69 43.13 -29.16
CA LEU A 34 -8.33 43.58 -29.28
C LEU A 34 -7.42 42.66 -28.47
N ILE A 35 -6.28 42.32 -29.04
CA ILE A 35 -5.24 41.51 -28.43
C ILE A 35 -3.96 42.32 -28.51
N ASP A 36 -3.42 42.69 -27.35
CA ASP A 36 -2.28 43.59 -27.21
C ASP A 36 -0.92 42.89 -27.15
N ARG A 37 -0.92 41.59 -27.29
CA ARG A 37 0.30 40.77 -27.16
C ARG A 37 0.45 39.74 -28.27
N LYS A 38 1.68 39.34 -28.52
CA LYS A 38 2.01 38.32 -29.51
C LYS A 38 1.40 36.96 -29.10
N ILE A 39 0.63 36.39 -30.00
CA ILE A 39 0.04 35.07 -29.86
C ILE A 39 0.92 34.07 -30.59
N SER A 40 1.28 33.00 -29.90
CA SER A 40 2.00 31.88 -30.51
C SER A 40 1.01 30.77 -30.91
N LYS A 41 1.30 30.13 -32.03
CA LYS A 41 0.54 28.95 -32.48
C LYS A 41 0.53 27.89 -31.41
N HIS A 42 -0.61 27.20 -31.23
CA HIS A 42 -0.85 26.13 -30.25
C HIS A 42 -0.87 26.60 -28.79
N ASN A 43 -0.97 27.93 -28.56
CA ASN A 43 -1.05 28.44 -27.20
C ASN A 43 -2.33 27.95 -26.50
N HIS A 44 -2.23 27.54 -25.23
CA HIS A 44 -3.32 27.02 -24.39
C HIS A 44 -4.06 25.81 -24.96
N ILE A 45 -3.43 25.04 -25.85
CA ILE A 45 -3.96 23.79 -26.38
C ILE A 45 -3.25 22.61 -25.74
N ARG A 46 -4.05 21.69 -25.16
CA ARG A 46 -3.56 20.43 -24.65
C ARG A 46 -3.72 19.36 -25.72
N PHE A 47 -2.62 18.90 -26.27
CA PHE A 47 -2.63 17.87 -27.31
C PHE A 47 -2.86 16.49 -26.73
N LYS A 48 -3.42 15.59 -27.54
CA LYS A 48 -3.52 14.17 -27.22
C LYS A 48 -2.13 13.60 -26.93
N GLY A 49 -1.97 12.93 -25.79
CA GLY A 49 -0.69 12.35 -25.37
C GLY A 49 0.27 13.33 -24.67
N SER A 50 -0.20 14.54 -24.27
CA SER A 50 0.62 15.49 -23.50
C SER A 50 0.99 14.95 -22.10
N ASP A 51 0.12 14.20 -21.47
CA ASP A 51 0.41 13.60 -20.14
C ASP A 51 1.08 12.24 -20.28
N TYR A 52 0.51 11.39 -21.14
CA TYR A 52 0.96 10.02 -21.36
C TYR A 52 0.80 9.64 -22.83
N LYS A 53 1.81 9.03 -23.40
CA LYS A 53 1.77 8.48 -24.77
C LYS A 53 1.28 7.05 -24.76
N LYS A 54 0.74 6.58 -25.87
CA LYS A 54 0.37 5.17 -26.03
C LYS A 54 1.60 4.29 -25.84
N ASN A 55 1.46 3.22 -25.05
CA ASN A 55 2.51 2.25 -24.69
C ASN A 55 3.62 2.82 -23.77
N GLU A 56 3.45 3.99 -23.21
CA GLU A 56 4.36 4.53 -22.20
C GLU A 56 4.25 3.74 -20.89
N LEU A 57 5.40 3.43 -20.28
CA LEU A 57 5.45 2.76 -19.00
C LEU A 57 5.15 3.74 -17.86
N VAL A 58 3.95 3.65 -17.28
CA VAL A 58 3.49 4.55 -16.21
C VAL A 58 4.00 4.12 -14.84
N ILE A 59 3.96 2.82 -14.56
CA ILE A 59 4.38 2.26 -13.25
C ILE A 59 5.24 1.02 -13.50
N LYS A 60 6.44 1.01 -12.95
CA LYS A 60 7.35 -0.13 -13.04
C LYS A 60 6.85 -1.32 -12.20
N LYS A 61 7.14 -2.54 -12.64
CA LYS A 61 6.91 -3.76 -11.86
C LYS A 61 7.61 -3.65 -10.49
N ASN A 62 6.99 -4.19 -9.44
CA ASN A 62 7.46 -4.16 -8.05
C ASN A 62 7.49 -2.75 -7.41
N THR A 63 6.84 -1.77 -7.99
CA THR A 63 6.65 -0.46 -7.35
C THR A 63 5.56 -0.55 -6.29
N ILE A 64 5.80 0.04 -5.12
CA ILE A 64 4.77 0.25 -4.10
C ILE A 64 3.81 1.32 -4.61
N ILE A 65 2.53 0.98 -4.70
CA ILE A 65 1.51 1.91 -5.19
C ILE A 65 1.31 3.04 -4.18
N GLN A 66 1.53 4.26 -4.63
CA GLN A 66 1.35 5.51 -3.89
C GLN A 66 0.08 6.24 -4.38
N PRO A 67 -0.46 7.21 -3.62
CA PRO A 67 -1.61 8.00 -4.06
C PRO A 67 -1.43 8.66 -5.44
N THR A 68 -0.23 9.12 -5.77
CA THR A 68 0.11 9.68 -7.09
C THR A 68 -0.04 8.67 -8.22
N HIS A 69 0.28 7.40 -7.98
CA HIS A 69 0.04 6.34 -8.95
C HIS A 69 -1.45 6.11 -9.19
N ILE A 70 -2.28 6.22 -8.14
CA ILE A 70 -3.75 6.12 -8.28
C ILE A 70 -4.29 7.25 -9.16
N LEU A 71 -3.77 8.48 -8.97
CA LEU A 71 -4.12 9.61 -9.83
C LEU A 71 -3.81 9.31 -11.30
N ALA A 72 -2.59 8.87 -11.60
CA ALA A 72 -2.17 8.52 -12.96
C ALA A 72 -3.04 7.42 -13.57
N LEU A 73 -3.31 6.33 -12.84
CA LEU A 73 -4.17 5.24 -13.30
C LEU A 73 -5.59 5.72 -13.61
N LYS A 74 -6.15 6.60 -12.77
CA LYS A 74 -7.49 7.15 -12.98
C LYS A 74 -7.55 8.10 -14.16
N THR A 75 -6.54 8.94 -14.34
CA THR A 75 -6.41 9.80 -15.53
C THR A 75 -6.39 8.98 -16.81
N LEU A 76 -5.76 7.82 -16.79
CA LEU A 76 -5.69 6.89 -17.92
C LEU A 76 -6.94 6.00 -18.09
N GLY A 77 -7.95 6.11 -17.22
CA GLY A 77 -9.15 5.28 -17.25
C GLY A 77 -8.93 3.82 -16.83
N ILE A 78 -7.80 3.50 -16.19
CA ILE A 78 -7.49 2.14 -15.74
C ILE A 78 -8.31 1.85 -14.48
N LYS A 79 -9.21 0.86 -14.57
CA LYS A 79 -10.13 0.50 -13.48
C LYS A 79 -9.45 -0.33 -12.39
N SER A 80 -8.59 -1.27 -12.77
CA SER A 80 -7.93 -2.21 -11.85
C SER A 80 -6.57 -2.61 -12.37
N ILE A 81 -5.68 -2.96 -11.44
CA ILE A 81 -4.35 -3.51 -11.72
C ILE A 81 -4.10 -4.71 -10.83
N ASN A 82 -3.29 -5.65 -11.30
CA ASN A 82 -2.85 -6.77 -10.48
C ASN A 82 -1.74 -6.33 -9.54
N VAL A 83 -1.92 -6.60 -8.26
CA VAL A 83 -0.93 -6.31 -7.22
C VAL A 83 -0.61 -7.58 -6.42
N LYS A 84 0.58 -7.64 -5.82
CA LYS A 84 0.90 -8.70 -4.87
C LYS A 84 0.02 -8.55 -3.63
N LYS A 85 -0.54 -9.66 -3.14
CA LYS A 85 -1.26 -9.66 -1.86
C LYS A 85 -0.30 -9.36 -0.71
N LYS A 86 -0.82 -8.79 0.37
CA LYS A 86 -0.08 -8.64 1.62
C LYS A 86 0.24 -10.02 2.20
N ILE A 87 1.41 -10.14 2.82
CA ILE A 87 1.83 -11.34 3.55
C ILE A 87 1.16 -11.33 4.93
N ASN A 88 0.42 -12.40 5.25
CA ASN A 88 -0.22 -12.56 6.55
C ASN A 88 0.74 -13.22 7.53
N ILE A 89 1.15 -12.49 8.55
CA ILE A 89 2.07 -12.93 9.59
C ILE A 89 1.31 -13.15 10.89
N LEU A 90 1.53 -14.30 11.53
CA LEU A 90 1.05 -14.59 12.86
C LEU A 90 2.23 -14.77 13.82
N PHE A 91 2.24 -13.99 14.89
CA PHE A 91 3.31 -13.98 15.86
C PHE A 91 2.86 -14.54 17.21
N PHE A 92 3.69 -15.37 17.82
CA PHE A 92 3.52 -15.86 19.19
C PHE A 92 4.72 -15.49 20.04
N SER A 93 4.47 -14.92 21.21
CA SER A 93 5.45 -14.90 22.28
C SER A 93 5.40 -16.21 23.05
N THR A 94 6.54 -16.80 23.38
CA THR A 94 6.59 -18.08 24.11
C THR A 94 7.40 -17.94 25.38
N GLY A 95 6.93 -18.57 26.44
CA GLY A 95 7.57 -18.61 27.75
C GLY A 95 6.61 -18.33 28.90
N ASN A 96 6.85 -18.99 30.04
CA ASN A 96 6.07 -18.79 31.26
C ASN A 96 6.33 -17.42 31.88
N GLU A 97 7.52 -16.87 31.65
CA GLU A 97 7.97 -15.57 32.13
C GLU A 97 7.26 -14.41 31.40
N ILE A 98 6.74 -14.63 30.19
CA ILE A 98 6.16 -13.56 29.38
C ILE A 98 4.77 -13.18 29.90
N SER A 99 4.53 -11.87 30.03
CA SER A 99 3.25 -11.31 30.48
C SER A 99 2.85 -10.05 29.70
N ASN A 100 1.53 -9.92 29.47
CA ASN A 100 0.94 -8.69 28.93
C ASN A 100 0.60 -7.64 30.02
N ASN A 101 0.71 -8.00 31.30
CA ASN A 101 0.38 -7.10 32.38
C ASN A 101 1.50 -6.05 32.60
N TYR A 102 1.10 -4.83 32.97
CA TYR A 102 2.06 -3.77 33.31
C TYR A 102 2.72 -4.01 34.67
N LYS A 103 1.96 -4.50 35.67
CA LYS A 103 2.49 -4.90 36.98
C LYS A 103 2.81 -6.38 36.93
N ILE A 104 4.06 -6.73 37.07
CA ILE A 104 4.57 -8.12 37.02
C ILE A 104 5.56 -8.36 38.15
N PRO A 105 5.63 -9.60 38.67
CA PRO A 105 6.70 -10.00 39.56
C PRO A 105 8.08 -9.88 38.91
N ASP A 106 9.14 -9.80 39.69
CA ASP A 106 10.52 -9.59 39.23
C ASP A 106 11.03 -10.67 38.26
N TRP A 107 10.52 -11.89 38.39
CA TRP A 107 10.88 -13.03 37.52
C TRP A 107 10.17 -13.02 36.14
N LYS A 108 9.23 -12.10 35.92
CA LYS A 108 8.50 -12.00 34.64
C LYS A 108 9.05 -10.88 33.79
N VAL A 109 8.85 -11.05 32.48
CA VAL A 109 9.25 -10.08 31.46
C VAL A 109 7.99 -9.61 30.70
N ARG A 110 7.92 -8.32 30.42
CA ARG A 110 6.83 -7.75 29.62
C ARG A 110 6.94 -8.18 28.17
N ASN A 111 5.80 -8.50 27.58
CA ASN A 111 5.71 -8.93 26.19
C ASN A 111 5.98 -7.76 25.21
N SER A 112 7.23 -7.30 25.12
CA SER A 112 7.63 -6.21 24.23
C SER A 112 7.69 -6.64 22.76
N ASN A 113 8.13 -7.87 22.48
CA ASN A 113 8.35 -8.35 21.13
C ASN A 113 7.06 -8.32 20.27
N SER A 114 5.90 -8.69 20.86
CA SER A 114 4.64 -8.64 20.13
C SER A 114 4.24 -7.21 19.73
N TYR A 115 4.53 -6.23 20.57
CA TYR A 115 4.26 -4.82 20.28
C TYR A 115 5.24 -4.28 19.25
N TYR A 116 6.52 -4.63 19.34
CA TYR A 116 7.53 -4.26 18.36
C TYR A 116 7.13 -4.77 16.97
N ILE A 117 6.86 -6.07 16.83
CA ILE A 117 6.49 -6.64 15.53
C ILE A 117 5.15 -6.07 15.04
N LYS A 118 4.18 -5.83 15.95
CA LYS A 118 2.92 -5.16 15.59
C LYS A 118 3.15 -3.75 15.03
N SER A 119 4.13 -3.01 15.54
CA SER A 119 4.44 -1.67 15.03
C SER A 119 4.96 -1.68 13.59
N LEU A 120 5.55 -2.79 13.13
CA LEU A 120 5.97 -2.98 11.74
C LEU A 120 4.77 -3.13 10.78
N ASN A 121 3.55 -3.29 11.30
CA ASN A 121 2.33 -3.42 10.49
C ASN A 121 1.94 -2.15 9.73
N ASN A 122 2.55 -1.01 10.04
CA ASN A 122 2.45 0.21 9.23
C ASN A 122 3.11 0.04 7.85
N ASN A 123 3.79 -1.07 7.61
CA ASN A 123 4.32 -1.45 6.32
C ASN A 123 3.18 -1.98 5.43
N PHE A 124 3.09 -1.48 4.20
CA PHE A 124 2.10 -1.90 3.20
C PHE A 124 2.20 -3.37 2.79
N LEU A 125 3.28 -4.06 3.17
CA LEU A 125 3.61 -5.42 2.72
C LEU A 125 2.98 -6.51 3.59
N PHE A 126 2.68 -6.22 4.87
CA PHE A 126 2.29 -7.23 5.85
C PHE A 126 0.91 -6.96 6.44
N ASN A 127 0.21 -8.06 6.78
CA ASN A 127 -0.89 -8.09 7.74
C ASN A 127 -0.41 -8.86 8.96
N PHE A 128 -0.21 -8.17 10.06
CA PHE A 128 0.26 -8.78 11.30
C PHE A 128 -0.91 -9.14 12.21
N LYS A 129 -0.89 -10.35 12.75
CA LYS A 129 -1.81 -10.81 13.79
C LYS A 129 -1.03 -11.29 15.01
N ASN A 130 -1.42 -10.84 16.19
CA ASN A 130 -0.89 -11.35 17.44
C ASN A 130 -1.61 -12.67 17.80
N GLY A 131 -0.88 -13.76 17.87
CA GLY A 131 -1.35 -15.09 18.24
C GLY A 131 -1.46 -15.30 19.75
N GLY A 132 -0.93 -14.34 20.53
CA GLY A 132 -0.91 -14.37 21.99
C GLY A 132 0.38 -14.99 22.56
N ILE A 133 0.33 -15.30 23.85
CA ILE A 133 1.42 -15.91 24.59
C ILE A 133 1.18 -17.42 24.69
N LEU A 134 2.18 -18.21 24.34
CA LEU A 134 2.22 -19.65 24.55
C LEU A 134 3.07 -19.97 25.76
N LYS A 135 2.51 -20.71 26.70
CA LYS A 135 3.21 -21.22 27.88
C LYS A 135 3.89 -22.57 27.58
N ASP A 136 4.83 -22.97 28.40
CA ASP A 136 5.61 -24.22 28.18
C ASP A 136 4.76 -25.48 28.11
N ASN A 137 3.58 -25.46 28.74
CA ASN A 137 2.61 -26.57 28.72
C ASN A 137 1.57 -26.43 27.58
N HIS A 138 1.71 -25.44 26.68
CA HIS A 138 0.75 -25.17 25.62
C HIS A 138 1.06 -25.90 24.29
N GLU A 139 1.85 -26.97 24.31
CA GLU A 139 2.20 -27.73 23.10
C GLU A 139 0.96 -28.16 22.29
N LYS A 140 -0.04 -28.76 22.98
CA LYS A 140 -1.30 -29.17 22.32
C LYS A 140 -2.05 -28.00 21.72
N VAL A 141 -2.09 -26.89 22.44
CA VAL A 141 -2.73 -25.64 21.97
C VAL A 141 -2.02 -25.08 20.74
N PHE A 142 -0.68 -25.07 20.76
CA PHE A 142 0.11 -24.60 19.63
C PHE A 142 -0.05 -25.51 18.41
N LYS A 143 -0.01 -26.83 18.59
CA LYS A 143 -0.25 -27.81 17.54
C LYS A 143 -1.61 -27.63 16.87
N ALA A 144 -2.68 -27.43 17.66
CA ALA A 144 -4.02 -27.14 17.15
C ALA A 144 -4.06 -25.81 16.37
N LYS A 145 -3.38 -24.78 16.87
CA LYS A 145 -3.28 -23.48 16.17
C LYS A 145 -2.53 -23.62 14.83
N ILE A 146 -1.40 -24.33 14.80
CA ILE A 146 -0.67 -24.59 13.54
C ILE A 146 -1.56 -25.33 12.55
N LYS A 147 -2.24 -26.41 12.98
CA LYS A 147 -3.16 -27.16 12.10
C LYS A 147 -4.23 -26.26 11.49
N LYS A 148 -4.83 -25.37 12.28
CA LYS A 148 -5.81 -24.39 11.80
C LYS A 148 -5.17 -23.40 10.82
N MET A 149 -3.91 -23.03 11.02
CA MET A 149 -3.23 -22.05 10.19
C MET A 149 -2.77 -22.61 8.85
N LEU A 150 -2.38 -23.87 8.79
CA LEU A 150 -2.06 -24.56 7.52
C LEU A 150 -3.26 -24.58 6.56
N THR A 151 -4.49 -24.47 7.08
CA THR A 151 -5.73 -24.35 6.29
C THR A 151 -6.23 -22.92 6.15
N SER A 152 -5.55 -21.95 6.75
CA SER A 152 -5.92 -20.53 6.75
C SER A 152 -5.08 -19.72 5.75
N LYS A 153 -5.41 -18.42 5.64
CA LYS A 153 -4.63 -17.46 4.82
C LYS A 153 -3.36 -16.96 5.52
N THR A 154 -2.78 -17.69 6.48
CA THR A 154 -1.52 -17.32 7.14
C THR A 154 -0.36 -17.75 6.25
N ASP A 155 0.52 -16.82 5.93
CA ASP A 155 1.67 -17.08 5.06
C ASP A 155 2.94 -17.36 5.90
N ILE A 156 3.09 -16.70 7.07
CA ILE A 156 4.26 -16.82 7.95
C ILE A 156 3.81 -16.93 9.41
N ILE A 157 4.46 -17.84 10.17
CA ILE A 157 4.34 -17.93 11.61
C ILE A 157 5.70 -17.58 12.22
N ILE A 158 5.69 -16.69 13.20
CA ILE A 158 6.88 -16.31 13.96
C ILE A 158 6.65 -16.65 15.42
N THR A 159 7.62 -17.27 16.05
CA THR A 159 7.66 -17.48 17.51
C THR A 159 8.88 -16.80 18.11
N SER A 160 8.75 -16.18 19.27
CA SER A 160 9.90 -15.70 20.04
C SER A 160 10.10 -16.61 21.25
N GLY A 161 11.10 -17.49 21.18
CA GLY A 161 11.38 -18.50 22.19
C GLY A 161 10.81 -19.89 21.87
N ALA A 162 11.04 -20.85 22.77
CA ALA A 162 10.72 -22.29 22.65
C ALA A 162 11.30 -22.96 21.39
N VAL A 163 12.45 -22.50 20.90
CA VAL A 163 13.07 -22.90 19.62
C VAL A 163 14.45 -23.56 19.79
N SER A 164 14.98 -23.61 21.01
CA SER A 164 16.28 -24.22 21.33
C SER A 164 16.16 -25.71 21.63
N ALA A 165 17.23 -26.35 22.07
CA ALA A 165 17.26 -27.74 22.52
C ALA A 165 16.83 -27.92 24.00
N GLY A 166 16.25 -26.90 24.62
CA GLY A 166 15.80 -26.94 26.00
C GLY A 166 14.65 -27.92 26.23
N LYS A 167 14.53 -28.47 27.44
CA LYS A 167 13.51 -29.46 27.82
C LYS A 167 12.08 -29.04 27.51
N PHE A 168 11.81 -27.72 27.47
CA PHE A 168 10.48 -27.14 27.24
C PHE A 168 10.31 -26.56 25.85
N ASP A 169 11.29 -26.73 24.96
CA ASP A 169 11.27 -26.22 23.61
C ASP A 169 10.48 -27.15 22.69
N PHE A 170 9.18 -26.94 22.63
CA PHE A 170 8.25 -27.80 21.90
C PHE A 170 8.11 -27.45 20.40
N VAL A 171 8.55 -26.28 19.95
CA VAL A 171 8.37 -25.81 18.56
C VAL A 171 9.05 -26.74 17.55
N PRO A 172 10.34 -27.16 17.73
CA PRO A 172 10.99 -28.07 16.78
C PRO A 172 10.28 -29.40 16.64
N ASN A 173 9.79 -29.97 17.76
CA ASN A 173 9.07 -31.22 17.76
C ASN A 173 7.73 -31.15 17.03
N ILE A 174 7.01 -30.04 17.20
CA ILE A 174 5.75 -29.81 16.50
C ILE A 174 5.99 -29.66 15.00
N ILE A 175 7.01 -28.88 14.57
CA ILE A 175 7.37 -28.70 13.17
C ILE A 175 7.61 -30.06 12.49
N LYS A 176 8.36 -30.96 13.14
CA LYS A 176 8.59 -32.33 12.66
C LYS A 176 7.29 -33.11 12.45
N THR A 177 6.29 -32.96 13.35
CA THR A 177 5.01 -33.69 13.23
C THR A 177 4.19 -33.24 12.00
N PHE A 178 4.43 -32.06 11.47
CA PHE A 178 3.78 -31.54 10.26
C PHE A 178 4.58 -31.77 8.98
N LYS A 179 5.70 -32.52 9.04
CA LYS A 179 6.60 -32.78 7.89
C LYS A 179 7.09 -31.49 7.22
N LEU A 180 7.24 -30.42 7.98
CA LEU A 180 7.78 -29.16 7.50
C LEU A 180 9.30 -29.27 7.40
N SER A 181 9.88 -28.67 6.37
CA SER A 181 11.34 -28.64 6.21
C SER A 181 11.98 -27.78 7.30
N ASN A 182 13.03 -28.28 7.91
CA ASN A 182 13.87 -27.53 8.84
C ASN A 182 15.18 -27.16 8.11
N TYR A 183 15.54 -25.89 8.13
CA TYR A 183 16.71 -25.35 7.44
C TYR A 183 17.83 -24.92 8.39
N PHE A 184 17.80 -25.38 9.66
CA PHE A 184 18.84 -25.08 10.66
C PHE A 184 19.48 -26.38 11.16
#